data_d4ed65486abfe1d13f70309953246c5f
#
_entry.id   d4ed65486abfe1d13f70309953246c5f
#
_cell.length_a   1.000
_cell.length_b   1.000
_cell.length_c   1.000
_cell.angle_alpha   90.00
_cell.angle_beta   90.00
_cell.angle_gamma   90.00
#
_symmetry.space_group_name_H-M   'P 1'
#
loop_
_entity.id
_entity.type
_entity.pdbx_description
1 polymer ?
#
loop_
_entity_poly.entity_id
_entity_poly.type
_entity_poly.pdbx_seq_one_letter_code
_entity_poly.pdbx_strand_id
1 'polypeptide(L)'
;GRFLAGSPPSEVGRLWSGYLSGNWGPVEDNLREVTLTRGFFMKKHETTWAEWVAVKAWGEANGYGTLGSGDEARGGRHLLQDEGGNILHAAPAADSDPTHPVTNVGFYDALRWLNAKSEMDGLEPCYSVTLDAESGGATVVWRDTEIRGGSIEAILCDWEATGYRLPTEHEWEYACRAGTPTALNNNRNLSTASHYPSWPLPGAEASLNDPNLDPVASYFGNTAATHPVGSRAPNAFGLFDMHGNASEWCWDLYDRLKPAPYFTGEALEDPRGPDLVGGYRVLRGGDWRNPGHMLRSASRQGTPAGGGNHHGEGFRYLRRAAE
;
A
#
# COMPACT_ATOMS: atom_id res chain seq x y z
N GLY A 1 11.83 -6.17 16.27
CA GLY A 1 13.01 -6.02 15.40
C GLY A 1 13.50 -4.59 15.32
N ARG A 2 14.75 -4.38 14.90
CA ARG A 2 15.37 -3.07 14.73
C ARG A 2 15.93 -2.96 13.31
N PHE A 3 15.74 -1.83 12.63
CA PHE A 3 16.24 -1.60 11.28
C PHE A 3 16.43 -0.11 10.99
N LEU A 4 17.10 0.20 9.89
CA LEU A 4 17.20 1.54 9.34
C LEU A 4 16.08 1.74 8.30
N ALA A 5 15.11 2.56 8.62
CA ALA A 5 14.08 3.00 7.70
C ALA A 5 14.55 4.19 6.87
N GLY A 6 13.95 4.39 5.69
CA GLY A 6 14.31 5.47 4.79
C GLY A 6 15.44 5.11 3.82
N SER A 7 16.00 6.11 3.14
CA SER A 7 17.06 5.91 2.15
C SER A 7 18.22 6.89 2.33
N PRO A 8 19.49 6.45 2.07
CA PRO A 8 20.61 7.35 2.11
C PRO A 8 20.56 8.36 0.95
N PRO A 9 21.15 9.57 1.10
CA PRO A 9 21.18 10.57 0.04
C PRO A 9 21.76 10.09 -1.29
N SER A 10 22.61 9.07 -1.24
CA SER A 10 23.28 8.49 -2.41
C SER A 10 22.49 7.36 -3.08
N GLU A 11 21.31 6.99 -2.56
CA GLU A 11 20.54 5.90 -3.14
C GLU A 11 20.01 6.28 -4.52
N VAL A 12 20.25 5.41 -5.51
CA VAL A 12 19.78 5.60 -6.89
C VAL A 12 18.25 5.62 -6.93
N GLY A 13 17.70 6.58 -7.64
CA GLY A 13 16.23 6.75 -7.77
C GLY A 13 15.57 7.48 -6.60
N ARG A 14 16.34 7.92 -5.59
CA ARG A 14 15.80 8.78 -4.53
C ARG A 14 15.36 10.11 -5.10
N LEU A 15 14.13 10.51 -4.76
CA LEU A 15 13.59 11.80 -5.18
C LEU A 15 13.98 12.89 -4.17
N TRP A 16 14.52 13.99 -4.69
CA TRP A 16 14.88 15.17 -3.90
C TRP A 16 13.68 16.14 -3.88
N SER A 17 13.41 16.72 -2.73
CA SER A 17 12.36 17.73 -2.55
C SER A 17 12.48 18.97 -3.46
N GLY A 18 13.64 19.20 -4.07
CA GLY A 18 13.88 20.28 -5.01
C GLY A 18 13.40 20.04 -6.44
N TYR A 19 13.03 18.83 -6.82
CA TYR A 19 12.53 18.52 -8.16
C TYR A 19 11.03 18.81 -8.33
N LEU A 20 10.37 19.27 -7.28
CA LEU A 20 8.92 19.36 -7.16
C LEU A 20 8.40 20.80 -7.17
N SER A 21 8.80 21.59 -8.16
CA SER A 21 8.05 22.83 -8.48
C SER A 21 6.64 22.54 -9.04
N GLY A 22 6.23 21.29 -9.08
CA GLY A 22 4.95 20.81 -9.57
C GLY A 22 4.37 19.63 -8.77
N ASN A 23 4.14 19.80 -7.50
CA ASN A 23 3.11 19.17 -6.64
C ASN A 23 2.99 17.65 -6.45
N TRP A 24 3.75 16.74 -7.04
CA TRP A 24 3.45 15.29 -6.96
C TRP A 24 4.70 14.41 -6.92
N GLY A 25 5.48 14.44 -5.86
CA GLY A 25 6.59 13.53 -5.72
C GLY A 25 6.67 12.86 -4.35
N PRO A 26 7.14 11.61 -4.25
CA PRO A 26 7.38 10.99 -2.96
C PRO A 26 8.46 11.77 -2.21
N VAL A 27 8.12 12.26 -1.04
CA VAL A 27 9.11 12.76 -0.09
C VAL A 27 9.62 11.56 0.67
N GLU A 28 10.90 11.24 0.50
CA GLU A 28 11.53 10.11 1.17
C GLU A 28 12.30 10.56 2.39
N ASP A 29 12.24 9.72 3.42
CA ASP A 29 12.93 9.96 4.66
C ASP A 29 14.44 9.74 4.53
N ASN A 30 15.23 10.51 5.28
CA ASN A 30 16.59 10.14 5.59
C ASN A 30 16.61 8.86 6.43
N LEU A 31 17.74 8.15 6.40
CA LEU A 31 17.92 6.96 7.24
C LEU A 31 17.72 7.31 8.72
N ARG A 32 16.93 6.49 9.40
CA ARG A 32 16.75 6.55 10.85
C ARG A 32 16.54 5.16 11.43
N GLU A 33 16.91 5.01 12.69
CA GLU A 33 16.66 3.77 13.41
C GLU A 33 15.20 3.66 13.82
N VAL A 34 14.59 2.51 13.52
CA VAL A 34 13.24 2.15 13.95
C VAL A 34 13.30 0.83 14.71
N THR A 35 12.68 0.80 15.88
CA THR A 35 12.52 -0.40 16.70
C THR A 35 11.06 -0.81 16.67
N LEU A 36 10.78 -2.04 16.22
CA LEU A 36 9.50 -2.70 16.35
C LEU A 36 9.59 -3.69 17.50
N THR A 37 8.92 -3.39 18.61
CA THR A 37 9.00 -4.16 19.86
C THR A 37 8.10 -5.38 19.83
N ARG A 38 7.04 -5.36 19.02
CA ARG A 38 6.03 -6.41 18.92
C ARG A 38 6.22 -7.25 17.67
N GLY A 39 6.04 -8.57 17.82
CA GLY A 39 5.99 -9.49 16.71
C GLY A 39 4.66 -9.41 15.96
N PHE A 40 4.70 -9.67 14.66
CA PHE A 40 3.49 -9.78 13.83
C PHE A 40 3.65 -10.86 12.76
N PHE A 41 2.53 -11.38 12.32
CA PHE A 41 2.42 -12.25 11.15
C PHE A 41 1.83 -11.45 10.01
N MET A 42 2.60 -11.24 8.95
CA MET A 42 2.14 -10.54 7.75
C MET A 42 1.71 -11.55 6.68
N LYS A 43 0.63 -11.22 5.98
CA LYS A 43 0.18 -12.01 4.84
C LYS A 43 1.28 -12.12 3.79
N LYS A 44 1.49 -13.34 3.30
CA LYS A 44 2.58 -13.68 2.38
C LYS A 44 2.50 -12.94 1.05
N HIS A 45 1.29 -12.71 0.56
CA HIS A 45 0.98 -12.02 -0.68
C HIS A 45 0.02 -10.86 -0.41
N GLU A 46 -0.21 -10.04 -1.40
CA GLU A 46 -1.33 -9.09 -1.45
C GLU A 46 -2.66 -9.82 -1.24
N THR A 47 -3.70 -9.12 -0.82
CA THR A 47 -5.06 -9.67 -0.76
C THR A 47 -5.54 -9.96 -2.18
N THR A 48 -5.96 -11.21 -2.44
CA THR A 48 -6.42 -11.61 -3.76
C THR A 48 -7.87 -11.23 -4.01
N TRP A 49 -8.25 -11.18 -5.28
CA TRP A 49 -9.64 -11.00 -5.67
C TRP A 49 -10.56 -12.05 -5.07
N ALA A 50 -10.15 -13.32 -5.09
CA ALA A 50 -10.94 -14.41 -4.48
C ALA A 50 -11.20 -14.18 -3.01
N GLU A 51 -10.18 -13.78 -2.24
CA GLU A 51 -10.34 -13.48 -0.81
C GLU A 51 -11.24 -12.27 -0.58
N TRP A 52 -11.05 -11.21 -1.39
CA TRP A 52 -11.87 -10.00 -1.31
C TRP A 52 -13.35 -10.32 -1.46
N VAL A 53 -13.71 -11.04 -2.51
CA VAL A 53 -15.09 -11.41 -2.81
C VAL A 53 -15.69 -12.29 -1.71
N ALA A 54 -14.94 -13.28 -1.23
CA ALA A 54 -15.43 -14.21 -0.21
C ALA A 54 -15.74 -13.49 1.12
N VAL A 55 -14.83 -12.63 1.59
CA VAL A 55 -15.03 -11.88 2.84
C VAL A 55 -16.08 -10.79 2.69
N LYS A 56 -16.13 -10.13 1.52
CA LYS A 56 -17.18 -9.16 1.20
C LYS A 56 -18.57 -9.79 1.30
N ALA A 57 -18.77 -10.94 0.66
CA ALA A 57 -20.05 -11.64 0.68
C ALA A 57 -20.43 -12.07 2.12
N TRP A 58 -19.47 -12.56 2.90
CA TRP A 58 -19.70 -12.90 4.30
C TRP A 58 -20.04 -11.65 5.12
N GLY A 59 -19.27 -10.57 4.97
CA GLY A 59 -19.49 -9.32 5.69
C GLY A 59 -20.87 -8.73 5.46
N GLU A 60 -21.27 -8.61 4.19
CA GLU A 60 -22.60 -8.09 3.83
C GLU A 60 -23.74 -8.95 4.39
N ALA A 61 -23.54 -10.28 4.52
CA ALA A 61 -24.49 -11.18 5.15
C ALA A 61 -24.48 -11.11 6.70
N ASN A 62 -23.45 -10.51 7.31
CA ASN A 62 -23.25 -10.46 8.77
C ASN A 62 -23.21 -9.04 9.33
N GLY A 63 -23.92 -8.11 8.71
CA GLY A 63 -24.18 -6.76 9.25
C GLY A 63 -23.10 -5.73 8.93
N TYR A 64 -22.17 -6.03 8.03
CA TYR A 64 -21.35 -5.02 7.39
C TYR A 64 -22.16 -4.37 6.26
N GLY A 65 -22.16 -3.07 6.21
CA GLY A 65 -22.74 -2.34 5.08
C GLY A 65 -22.02 -2.66 3.78
N THR A 66 -22.53 -2.14 2.66
CA THR A 66 -21.91 -2.36 1.35
C THR A 66 -20.41 -2.05 1.42
N LEU A 67 -19.59 -3.07 1.28
CA LEU A 67 -18.15 -2.93 1.08
C LEU A 67 -17.92 -2.51 -0.37
N GLY A 68 -16.93 -1.65 -0.59
CA GLY A 68 -16.58 -1.14 -1.91
C GLY A 68 -16.50 -2.25 -2.97
N SER A 69 -16.72 -1.91 -4.22
CA SER A 69 -16.70 -2.91 -5.30
C SER A 69 -15.37 -3.65 -5.38
N GLY A 70 -14.25 -2.93 -5.09
CA GLY A 70 -12.95 -3.39 -5.52
C GLY A 70 -12.96 -3.64 -7.03
N ASP A 71 -11.80 -3.80 -7.62
CA ASP A 71 -11.72 -4.35 -8.96
C ASP A 71 -10.91 -5.64 -8.87
N GLU A 72 -11.40 -6.68 -9.51
CA GLU A 72 -10.53 -7.74 -9.97
C GLU A 72 -9.43 -7.05 -10.74
N ALA A 73 -8.20 -7.13 -10.25
CA ALA A 73 -7.07 -6.38 -10.81
C ALA A 73 -6.88 -6.76 -12.27
N ARG A 74 -7.62 -6.04 -13.09
CA ARG A 74 -7.52 -6.14 -14.54
C ARG A 74 -6.42 -5.18 -14.93
N GLY A 75 -5.29 -5.74 -15.27
CA GLY A 75 -4.42 -5.02 -16.16
C GLY A 75 -5.28 -4.50 -17.30
N GLY A 76 -5.23 -3.21 -17.57
CA GLY A 76 -5.51 -2.73 -18.87
C GLY A 76 -6.80 -2.13 -19.28
N ARG A 77 -7.50 -1.45 -18.44
CA ARG A 77 -8.40 -0.42 -18.99
C ARG A 77 -7.80 1.00 -18.95
N HIS A 78 -6.61 1.17 -18.41
CA HIS A 78 -5.86 2.40 -18.63
C HIS A 78 -4.87 2.19 -19.76
N LEU A 79 -5.38 2.52 -20.91
CA LEU A 79 -4.61 2.75 -22.11
C LEU A 79 -3.68 3.93 -21.82
N LEU A 80 -2.38 3.65 -21.65
CA LEU A 80 -1.41 4.69 -21.90
C LEU A 80 -1.56 5.06 -23.37
N GLN A 81 -2.13 6.20 -23.62
CA GLN A 81 -2.24 6.74 -24.97
C GLN A 81 -1.06 7.68 -25.21
N ASP A 82 -0.47 7.62 -26.38
CA ASP A 82 0.45 8.65 -26.83
C ASP A 82 -0.34 9.95 -27.16
N GLU A 83 0.37 11.00 -27.50
CA GLU A 83 -0.24 12.30 -27.88
C GLU A 83 -1.17 12.17 -29.11
N GLY A 84 -1.07 11.12 -29.87
CA GLY A 84 -1.91 10.78 -31.01
C GLY A 84 -3.11 9.92 -30.67
N GLY A 85 -3.27 9.54 -29.37
CA GLY A 85 -4.34 8.65 -28.91
C GLY A 85 -4.07 7.17 -29.18
N ASN A 86 -2.84 6.78 -29.57
CA ASN A 86 -2.47 5.39 -29.78
C ASN A 86 -2.21 4.71 -28.43
N ILE A 87 -2.70 3.50 -28.29
CA ILE A 87 -2.52 2.69 -27.09
C ILE A 87 -1.08 2.15 -27.07
N LEU A 88 -0.29 2.62 -26.12
CA LEU A 88 1.09 2.19 -25.94
C LEU A 88 1.20 0.77 -25.35
N HIS A 89 0.22 0.36 -24.56
CA HIS A 89 0.12 -0.99 -24.02
C HIS A 89 -1.34 -1.43 -24.01
N ALA A 90 -1.66 -2.41 -24.84
CA ALA A 90 -2.94 -3.09 -24.71
C ALA A 90 -2.81 -4.13 -23.60
N ALA A 91 -3.63 -3.99 -22.56
CA ALA A 91 -3.74 -5.05 -21.60
C ALA A 91 -4.32 -6.30 -22.22
N PRO A 92 -3.88 -7.48 -21.81
CA PRO A 92 -4.55 -8.71 -22.16
C PRO A 92 -6.01 -8.64 -21.76
N ALA A 93 -6.89 -9.20 -22.58
CA ALA A 93 -8.29 -9.38 -22.22
C ALA A 93 -8.34 -10.13 -20.90
N ALA A 94 -9.16 -9.63 -19.98
CA ALA A 94 -9.29 -10.18 -18.66
C ALA A 94 -9.83 -11.61 -18.72
N ASP A 95 -8.95 -12.57 -18.59
CA ASP A 95 -9.34 -13.83 -17.99
C ASP A 95 -9.46 -13.55 -16.50
N SER A 96 -10.62 -13.86 -15.93
CA SER A 96 -10.91 -13.64 -14.50
C SER A 96 -10.06 -14.62 -13.68
N ASP A 97 -8.80 -14.24 -13.44
CA ASP A 97 -7.94 -15.03 -12.57
C ASP A 97 -8.10 -14.56 -11.12
N PRO A 98 -8.77 -15.35 -10.27
CA PRO A 98 -9.07 -14.99 -8.90
C PRO A 98 -7.80 -14.85 -8.01
N THR A 99 -6.64 -15.24 -8.53
CA THR A 99 -5.35 -15.16 -7.84
C THR A 99 -4.63 -13.83 -8.03
N HIS A 100 -5.15 -12.92 -8.85
CA HIS A 100 -4.64 -11.56 -8.93
C HIS A 100 -4.92 -10.77 -7.65
N PRO A 101 -4.12 -9.76 -7.31
CA PRO A 101 -4.42 -8.88 -6.19
C PRO A 101 -5.75 -8.16 -6.44
N VAL A 102 -6.55 -7.94 -5.40
CA VAL A 102 -7.64 -6.97 -5.50
C VAL A 102 -7.04 -5.56 -5.60
N THR A 103 -7.58 -4.74 -6.48
CA THR A 103 -7.21 -3.33 -6.65
C THR A 103 -8.44 -2.42 -6.61
N ASN A 104 -8.23 -1.11 -6.72
CA ASN A 104 -9.28 -0.10 -6.62
C ASN A 104 -10.08 -0.22 -5.30
N VAL A 105 -9.38 -0.54 -4.23
CA VAL A 105 -9.95 -0.65 -2.88
C VAL A 105 -9.72 0.66 -2.16
N GLY A 106 -10.80 1.28 -1.67
CA GLY A 106 -10.72 2.45 -0.80
C GLY A 106 -10.11 2.09 0.56
N PHE A 107 -9.37 3.03 1.16
CA PHE A 107 -8.77 2.82 2.49
C PHE A 107 -9.81 2.38 3.52
N TYR A 108 -10.95 3.07 3.58
CA TYR A 108 -12.01 2.76 4.53
C TYR A 108 -12.70 1.43 4.25
N ASP A 109 -12.78 1.02 2.99
CA ASP A 109 -13.31 -0.30 2.63
C ASP A 109 -12.37 -1.41 3.07
N ALA A 110 -11.06 -1.19 2.95
CA ALA A 110 -10.06 -2.12 3.46
C ALA A 110 -10.20 -2.31 4.98
N LEU A 111 -10.38 -1.23 5.77
CA LEU A 111 -10.53 -1.33 7.23
C LEU A 111 -11.77 -2.13 7.63
N ARG A 112 -12.92 -1.86 7.00
CA ARG A 112 -14.17 -2.58 7.27
C ARG A 112 -14.09 -4.05 6.83
N TRP A 113 -13.46 -4.29 5.69
CA TRP A 113 -13.21 -5.63 5.19
C TRP A 113 -12.32 -6.43 6.16
N LEU A 114 -11.28 -5.80 6.73
CA LEU A 114 -10.40 -6.42 7.73
C LEU A 114 -11.14 -6.75 9.04
N ASN A 115 -12.06 -5.90 9.46
CA ASN A 115 -12.96 -6.22 10.57
C ASN A 115 -13.84 -7.43 10.24
N ALA A 116 -14.47 -7.45 9.05
CA ALA A 116 -15.28 -8.57 8.60
C ALA A 116 -14.46 -9.87 8.53
N LYS A 117 -13.24 -9.79 8.00
CA LYS A 117 -12.30 -10.93 7.96
C LYS A 117 -11.94 -11.42 9.35
N SER A 118 -11.71 -10.51 10.30
CA SER A 118 -11.41 -10.84 11.68
C SER A 118 -12.56 -11.62 12.33
N GLU A 119 -13.78 -11.09 12.24
CA GLU A 119 -14.97 -11.76 12.79
C GLU A 119 -15.28 -13.09 12.08
N MET A 120 -15.09 -13.16 10.77
CA MET A 120 -15.24 -14.39 9.99
C MET A 120 -14.31 -15.50 10.51
N ASP A 121 -13.11 -15.14 10.94
CA ASP A 121 -12.11 -16.06 11.49
C ASP A 121 -12.21 -16.21 13.02
N GLY A 122 -13.22 -15.63 13.68
CA GLY A 122 -13.43 -15.70 15.13
C GLY A 122 -12.43 -14.87 15.94
N LEU A 123 -11.88 -13.81 15.35
CA LEU A 123 -10.92 -12.90 15.97
C LEU A 123 -11.61 -11.58 16.34
N GLU A 124 -11.00 -10.82 17.26
CA GLU A 124 -11.48 -9.50 17.66
C GLU A 124 -11.16 -8.45 16.58
N PRO A 125 -12.15 -7.71 16.04
CA PRO A 125 -11.90 -6.65 15.05
C PRO A 125 -11.01 -5.54 15.61
N CYS A 126 -10.11 -5.01 14.77
CA CYS A 126 -9.17 -3.98 15.17
C CYS A 126 -9.73 -2.56 15.04
N TYR A 127 -10.73 -2.33 14.20
CA TYR A 127 -11.14 -0.96 13.86
C TYR A 127 -12.48 -0.60 14.46
N SER A 128 -12.51 0.54 15.14
CA SER A 128 -13.71 1.16 15.68
C SER A 128 -13.80 2.62 15.24
N VAL A 129 -14.98 3.18 15.36
CA VAL A 129 -15.24 4.61 15.12
C VAL A 129 -15.88 5.23 16.33
N THR A 130 -15.47 6.47 16.62
CA THR A 130 -16.16 7.32 17.59
C THR A 130 -17.17 8.17 16.85
N LEU A 131 -18.42 8.11 17.30
CA LEU A 131 -19.51 8.90 16.77
C LEU A 131 -19.49 10.27 17.43
N ASP A 132 -20.02 11.28 16.71
CA ASP A 132 -20.18 12.62 17.28
C ASP A 132 -21.10 12.65 18.51
N ALA A 133 -21.05 13.76 19.26
CA ALA A 133 -21.85 13.94 20.47
C ALA A 133 -23.37 13.90 20.19
N GLU A 134 -23.81 14.30 19.00
CA GLU A 134 -25.22 14.25 18.59
C GLU A 134 -25.70 12.80 18.38
N SER A 135 -24.78 11.92 18.00
CA SER A 135 -24.99 10.47 17.86
C SER A 135 -24.71 9.68 19.14
N GLY A 136 -24.51 10.38 20.27
CA GLY A 136 -24.30 9.79 21.59
C GLY A 136 -22.84 9.55 21.97
N GLY A 137 -21.86 9.96 21.16
CA GLY A 137 -20.42 9.90 21.49
C GLY A 137 -19.86 8.48 21.68
N ALA A 138 -20.58 7.46 21.24
CA ALA A 138 -20.19 6.06 21.45
C ALA A 138 -19.06 5.63 20.52
N THR A 139 -18.16 4.78 21.03
CA THR A 139 -17.18 4.06 20.21
C THR A 139 -17.73 2.68 19.88
N VAL A 140 -17.82 2.38 18.58
CA VAL A 140 -18.40 1.11 18.09
C VAL A 140 -17.48 0.47 17.04
N VAL A 141 -17.55 -0.85 16.93
CA VAL A 141 -16.86 -1.58 15.84
C VAL A 141 -17.36 -1.05 14.50
N TRP A 142 -16.45 -0.69 13.62
CA TRP A 142 -16.80 -0.09 12.34
C TRP A 142 -17.26 -1.14 11.35
N ARG A 143 -18.58 -1.18 11.09
CA ARG A 143 -19.19 -2.11 10.14
C ARG A 143 -19.85 -1.43 8.94
N ASP A 144 -20.28 -0.17 9.08
CA ASP A 144 -21.04 0.53 8.02
C ASP A 144 -20.46 1.92 7.76
N THR A 145 -20.57 2.38 6.51
CA THR A 145 -20.30 3.78 6.13
C THR A 145 -21.42 4.71 6.54
N GLU A 146 -22.68 4.20 6.51
CA GLU A 146 -23.86 4.94 6.93
C GLU A 146 -24.06 4.76 8.43
N ILE A 147 -23.38 5.55 9.22
CA ILE A 147 -23.76 5.71 10.62
C ILE A 147 -25.01 6.57 10.62
N ARG A 148 -26.14 5.92 10.85
CA ARG A 148 -27.46 6.57 10.83
C ARG A 148 -27.49 7.76 11.77
N GLY A 149 -27.41 8.97 11.21
CA GLY A 149 -27.64 10.22 11.92
C GLY A 149 -26.44 10.86 12.58
N GLY A 150 -25.21 10.44 12.31
CA GLY A 150 -24.03 11.04 12.91
C GLY A 150 -22.82 11.12 12.00
N SER A 151 -21.86 11.93 12.37
CA SER A 151 -20.54 12.03 11.73
C SER A 151 -19.52 11.19 12.46
N ILE A 152 -18.56 10.61 11.74
CA ILE A 152 -17.40 9.96 12.33
C ILE A 152 -16.43 11.04 12.79
N GLU A 153 -16.18 11.13 14.10
CA GLU A 153 -15.19 12.05 14.65
C GLU A 153 -13.76 11.46 14.62
N ALA A 154 -13.67 10.15 14.87
CA ALA A 154 -12.39 9.47 14.86
C ALA A 154 -12.51 8.02 14.36
N ILE A 155 -11.44 7.53 13.74
CA ILE A 155 -11.24 6.13 13.43
C ILE A 155 -10.09 5.65 14.31
N LEU A 156 -10.35 4.62 15.09
CA LEU A 156 -9.41 4.07 16.06
C LEU A 156 -8.95 2.67 15.62
N CYS A 157 -7.69 2.35 15.93
CA CYS A 157 -7.16 1.01 15.78
C CYS A 157 -6.81 0.45 17.17
N ASP A 158 -7.44 -0.64 17.54
CA ASP A 158 -7.03 -1.41 18.71
C ASP A 158 -5.82 -2.28 18.34
N TRP A 159 -4.65 -1.86 18.79
CA TRP A 159 -3.37 -2.53 18.54
C TRP A 159 -3.18 -3.80 19.36
N GLU A 160 -4.03 -4.03 20.36
CA GLU A 160 -4.00 -5.24 21.19
C GLU A 160 -4.98 -6.31 20.69
N ALA A 161 -5.94 -5.94 19.84
CA ALA A 161 -6.88 -6.87 19.25
C ALA A 161 -6.18 -8.01 18.48
N THR A 162 -6.81 -9.16 18.48
CA THR A 162 -6.27 -10.39 17.86
C THR A 162 -6.49 -10.46 16.36
N GLY A 163 -7.32 -9.56 15.83
CA GLY A 163 -7.76 -9.52 14.43
C GLY A 163 -6.71 -9.00 13.44
N TYR A 164 -7.20 -8.80 12.24
CA TYR A 164 -6.38 -8.33 11.13
C TYR A 164 -6.43 -6.80 11.00
N ARG A 165 -5.28 -6.24 10.68
CA ARG A 165 -5.13 -4.80 10.41
C ARG A 165 -4.17 -4.52 9.26
N LEU A 166 -4.23 -3.30 8.75
CA LEU A 166 -3.18 -2.78 7.87
C LEU A 166 -1.85 -2.67 8.63
N PRO A 167 -0.73 -2.86 7.97
CA PRO A 167 0.57 -2.53 8.55
C PRO A 167 0.69 -1.02 8.78
N THR A 168 1.50 -0.62 9.75
CA THR A 168 2.11 0.71 9.69
C THR A 168 3.11 0.73 8.56
N GLU A 169 3.46 1.94 8.06
CA GLU A 169 4.43 2.05 6.97
C GLU A 169 5.82 1.51 7.36
N HIS A 170 6.16 1.57 8.65
CA HIS A 170 7.43 1.04 9.14
C HIS A 170 7.41 -0.49 9.33
N GLU A 171 6.28 -1.06 9.74
CA GLU A 171 6.09 -2.52 9.71
C GLU A 171 6.18 -3.05 8.28
N TRP A 172 5.57 -2.34 7.33
CA TRP A 172 5.65 -2.69 5.91
C TRP A 172 7.09 -2.62 5.39
N GLU A 173 7.82 -1.52 5.67
CA GLU A 173 9.20 -1.36 5.21
C GLU A 173 10.15 -2.40 5.84
N TYR A 174 9.99 -2.68 7.15
CA TYR A 174 10.72 -3.75 7.82
C TYR A 174 10.51 -5.10 7.13
N ALA A 175 9.25 -5.42 6.86
CA ALA A 175 8.88 -6.66 6.19
C ALA A 175 9.39 -6.71 4.73
N CYS A 176 9.30 -5.59 4.00
CA CYS A 176 9.82 -5.47 2.64
C CYS A 176 11.32 -5.71 2.60
N ARG A 177 12.08 -5.02 3.44
CA ARG A 177 13.55 -5.13 3.48
C ARG A 177 14.02 -6.53 3.89
N ALA A 178 13.31 -7.19 4.77
CA ALA A 178 13.69 -8.52 5.26
C ALA A 178 15.18 -8.65 5.62
N GLY A 179 15.73 -7.61 6.26
CA GLY A 179 17.13 -7.51 6.68
C GLY A 179 18.08 -6.87 5.66
N THR A 180 17.63 -6.52 4.45
CA THR A 180 18.50 -5.86 3.46
C THR A 180 18.61 -4.35 3.73
N PRO A 181 19.81 -3.75 3.59
CA PRO A 181 20.00 -2.30 3.71
C PRO A 181 19.79 -1.55 2.38
N THR A 182 19.54 -2.26 1.29
CA THR A 182 19.52 -1.75 -0.08
C THR A 182 18.11 -1.26 -0.49
N ALA A 183 18.04 -0.59 -1.63
CA ALA A 183 16.76 -0.13 -2.21
C ALA A 183 15.76 -1.26 -2.47
N LEU A 184 16.26 -2.46 -2.79
CA LEU A 184 15.44 -3.63 -3.12
C LEU A 184 15.66 -4.75 -2.09
N ASN A 185 14.68 -5.60 -1.96
CA ASN A 185 14.65 -6.71 -1.01
C ASN A 185 15.50 -7.92 -1.41
N ASN A 186 16.14 -7.88 -2.57
CA ASN A 186 17.08 -8.88 -3.08
C ASN A 186 18.57 -8.50 -2.83
N ASN A 187 18.82 -7.58 -1.93
CA ASN A 187 20.13 -7.04 -1.58
C ASN A 187 20.82 -6.33 -2.75
N ARG A 188 20.06 -5.63 -3.58
CA ARG A 188 20.54 -4.82 -4.69
C ARG A 188 19.94 -3.41 -4.65
N ASN A 189 20.65 -2.47 -5.27
CA ASN A 189 20.09 -1.16 -5.61
C ASN A 189 19.62 -1.17 -7.06
N LEU A 190 18.81 -0.16 -7.43
CA LEU A 190 18.50 0.06 -8.83
C LEU A 190 19.78 0.25 -9.64
N SER A 191 19.83 -0.34 -10.82
CA SER A 191 20.99 -0.23 -11.72
C SER A 191 21.06 1.14 -12.39
N THR A 192 19.88 1.75 -12.59
CA THR A 192 19.72 3.07 -13.17
C THR A 192 18.66 3.86 -12.40
N ALA A 193 18.79 5.19 -12.39
CA ALA A 193 17.68 6.04 -12.00
C ALA A 193 16.63 5.98 -13.11
N SER A 194 15.76 4.97 -13.07
CA SER A 194 14.61 4.91 -13.97
C SER A 194 13.61 5.98 -13.54
N HIS A 195 13.85 7.20 -13.99
CA HIS A 195 12.88 8.28 -13.92
C HIS A 195 11.88 8.12 -15.05
N TYR A 196 10.64 8.58 -14.81
CA TYR A 196 9.85 8.97 -15.97
C TYR A 196 10.73 9.90 -16.82
N PRO A 197 10.98 9.59 -18.07
CA PRO A 197 11.20 10.67 -19.00
C PRO A 197 9.99 11.57 -18.79
N SER A 198 10.23 12.88 -18.63
CA SER A 198 9.13 13.84 -18.61
C SER A 198 8.15 13.42 -19.72
N TRP A 199 6.96 12.97 -19.30
CA TRP A 199 5.87 12.47 -20.16
C TRP A 199 5.75 13.27 -21.45
N PRO A 200 5.63 12.65 -22.61
CA PRO A 200 6.31 11.48 -23.14
C PRO A 200 7.50 11.91 -24.00
N LEU A 201 8.70 11.37 -23.80
CA LEU A 201 9.76 11.53 -24.78
C LEU A 201 9.71 10.37 -25.78
N PRO A 202 9.55 10.64 -27.07
CA PRO A 202 9.70 9.63 -28.12
C PRO A 202 11.10 9.02 -28.04
N GLY A 203 11.19 7.69 -27.89
CA GLY A 203 12.46 6.96 -27.89
C GLY A 203 13.02 6.58 -26.53
N ALA A 204 12.30 6.80 -25.44
CA ALA A 204 12.73 6.41 -24.09
C ALA A 204 12.47 4.94 -23.70
N GLU A 205 12.01 4.12 -24.62
CA GLU A 205 11.64 2.71 -24.35
C GLU A 205 12.80 1.83 -23.85
N ALA A 206 14.04 2.19 -24.12
CA ALA A 206 15.21 1.37 -23.78
C ALA A 206 15.67 1.50 -22.32
N SER A 207 15.10 2.40 -21.52
CA SER A 207 15.58 2.75 -20.17
C SER A 207 14.65 2.34 -19.03
N LEU A 208 13.56 1.65 -19.29
CA LEU A 208 12.54 1.38 -18.27
C LEU A 208 12.80 0.11 -17.48
N ASN A 209 13.48 -0.87 -18.07
CA ASN A 209 13.79 -2.14 -17.42
C ASN A 209 15.03 -1.99 -16.54
N ASP A 210 14.94 -2.52 -15.33
CA ASP A 210 16.07 -2.59 -14.40
C ASP A 210 16.36 -4.05 -14.05
N PRO A 211 17.52 -4.59 -14.46
CA PRO A 211 17.84 -6.01 -14.27
C PRO A 211 17.95 -6.43 -12.80
N ASN A 212 18.13 -5.47 -11.89
CA ASN A 212 18.13 -5.74 -10.45
C ASN A 212 16.71 -5.79 -9.88
N LEU A 213 15.76 -5.07 -10.48
CA LEU A 213 14.36 -4.99 -10.07
C LEU A 213 13.51 -6.10 -10.71
N ASP A 214 13.76 -6.45 -11.96
CA ASP A 214 12.97 -7.43 -12.74
C ASP A 214 12.70 -8.77 -12.03
N PRO A 215 13.65 -9.35 -11.28
CA PRO A 215 13.39 -10.61 -10.60
C PRO A 215 12.36 -10.54 -9.47
N VAL A 216 12.17 -9.37 -8.87
CA VAL A 216 11.38 -9.16 -7.63
C VAL A 216 10.16 -8.27 -7.82
N ALA A 217 9.93 -7.72 -9.01
CA ALA A 217 8.89 -6.73 -9.26
C ALA A 217 8.10 -6.96 -10.55
N SER A 218 6.82 -6.59 -10.51
CA SER A 218 5.97 -6.36 -11.67
C SER A 218 5.65 -4.88 -11.75
N TYR A 219 6.19 -4.17 -12.75
CA TYR A 219 6.18 -2.71 -12.83
C TYR A 219 6.15 -2.24 -14.29
N PHE A 220 6.03 -0.94 -14.51
CA PHE A 220 5.92 -0.33 -15.84
C PHE A 220 7.04 -0.77 -16.84
N GLY A 221 8.21 -1.10 -16.33
CA GLY A 221 9.33 -1.54 -17.17
C GLY A 221 9.19 -2.95 -17.72
N ASN A 222 8.40 -3.84 -17.11
CA ASN A 222 8.34 -5.24 -17.49
C ASN A 222 6.94 -5.84 -17.63
N THR A 223 5.89 -5.05 -17.38
CA THR A 223 4.51 -5.52 -17.50
C THR A 223 3.56 -4.38 -17.88
N ALA A 224 2.42 -4.74 -18.46
CA ALA A 224 1.30 -3.84 -18.75
C ALA A 224 0.07 -4.12 -17.87
N ALA A 225 0.21 -4.99 -16.86
CA ALA A 225 -0.90 -5.45 -16.03
C ALA A 225 -0.39 -5.96 -14.68
N THR A 226 -1.30 -6.18 -13.72
CA THR A 226 -1.00 -7.02 -12.56
C THR A 226 -0.75 -8.47 -12.98
N HIS A 227 -0.12 -9.23 -12.11
CA HIS A 227 0.08 -10.67 -12.26
C HIS A 227 -0.56 -11.41 -11.09
N PRO A 228 -0.84 -12.71 -11.23
CA PRO A 228 -1.15 -13.56 -10.10
C PRO A 228 -0.15 -13.36 -8.97
N VAL A 229 -0.63 -13.24 -7.74
CA VAL A 229 0.25 -13.02 -6.59
C VAL A 229 1.29 -14.11 -6.46
N GLY A 230 2.51 -13.75 -6.07
CA GLY A 230 3.63 -14.70 -5.96
C GLY A 230 4.33 -15.03 -7.26
N SER A 231 4.08 -14.26 -8.33
CA SER A 231 4.71 -14.49 -9.66
C SER A 231 6.19 -14.08 -9.70
N ARG A 232 6.67 -13.32 -8.73
CA ARG A 232 8.08 -12.89 -8.64
C ARG A 232 8.78 -13.56 -7.46
N ALA A 233 10.11 -13.38 -7.38
CA ALA A 233 10.88 -13.97 -6.29
C ALA A 233 10.52 -13.33 -4.94
N PRO A 234 10.38 -14.14 -3.87
CA PRO A 234 10.13 -13.62 -2.54
C PRO A 234 11.38 -12.99 -1.92
N ASN A 235 11.17 -12.16 -0.89
CA ASN A 235 12.25 -11.69 -0.04
C ASN A 235 12.69 -12.78 0.98
N ALA A 236 13.68 -12.44 1.82
CA ALA A 236 14.22 -13.39 2.81
C ALA A 236 13.22 -13.80 3.91
N PHE A 237 12.12 -13.07 4.11
CA PHE A 237 11.02 -13.47 5.00
C PHE A 237 9.94 -14.30 4.29
N GLY A 238 10.12 -14.60 3.00
CA GLY A 238 9.16 -15.35 2.21
C GLY A 238 7.95 -14.53 1.74
N LEU A 239 8.05 -13.20 1.76
CA LEU A 239 7.01 -12.30 1.30
C LEU A 239 7.22 -11.99 -0.18
N PHE A 240 6.14 -12.04 -0.94
CA PHE A 240 6.12 -11.81 -2.38
C PHE A 240 5.54 -10.42 -2.71
N ASP A 241 5.84 -9.95 -3.91
CA ASP A 241 5.24 -8.76 -4.52
C ASP A 241 5.38 -7.48 -3.65
N MET A 242 6.49 -7.41 -2.86
CA MET A 242 6.81 -6.22 -2.07
C MET A 242 7.30 -5.04 -2.93
N HIS A 243 7.51 -5.26 -4.22
CA HIS A 243 7.90 -4.28 -5.22
C HIS A 243 6.98 -4.41 -6.43
N GLY A 244 6.05 -3.48 -6.61
CA GLY A 244 5.12 -3.46 -7.75
C GLY A 244 3.90 -4.36 -7.57
N ASN A 245 3.29 -4.77 -8.66
CA ASN A 245 2.02 -5.47 -8.77
C ASN A 245 0.85 -4.58 -8.34
N ALA A 246 0.54 -4.46 -7.06
CA ALA A 246 -0.41 -3.49 -6.51
C ALA A 246 0.25 -2.64 -5.41
N SER A 247 -0.06 -1.34 -5.37
CA SER A 247 0.32 -0.48 -4.25
C SER A 247 -0.48 -0.86 -3.01
N GLU A 248 0.14 -0.81 -1.84
CA GLU A 248 -0.45 -1.34 -0.62
C GLU A 248 -0.73 -0.25 0.40
N TRP A 249 -2.00 -0.19 0.86
CA TRP A 249 -2.40 0.67 1.93
C TRP A 249 -1.65 0.38 3.22
N CYS A 250 -1.14 1.46 3.86
CA CYS A 250 -0.68 1.47 5.24
C CYS A 250 -1.57 2.37 6.10
N TRP A 251 -1.55 2.11 7.41
CA TRP A 251 -2.37 2.84 8.37
C TRP A 251 -2.03 4.34 8.43
N ASP A 252 -0.77 4.70 8.20
CA ASP A 252 -0.22 6.02 8.49
C ASP A 252 -0.80 7.11 7.59
N LEU A 253 -0.89 8.32 8.13
CA LEU A 253 -1.16 9.52 7.35
C LEU A 253 0.05 9.91 6.51
N TYR A 254 -0.23 10.32 5.29
CA TYR A 254 0.74 10.90 4.38
C TYR A 254 0.62 12.42 4.35
N ASP A 255 1.59 13.12 4.93
CA ASP A 255 1.67 14.58 4.82
C ASP A 255 2.50 14.98 3.60
N ARG A 256 1.86 15.62 2.62
CA ARG A 256 2.50 16.09 1.39
C ARG A 256 3.33 17.34 1.56
N LEU A 257 3.03 18.14 2.57
CA LEU A 257 3.60 19.48 2.74
C LEU A 257 4.65 19.53 3.84
N LYS A 258 4.60 18.57 4.71
CA LYS A 258 5.57 18.44 5.78
C LYS A 258 6.20 17.05 5.67
N PRO A 259 7.52 16.98 5.68
CA PRO A 259 8.13 15.75 6.13
C PRO A 259 7.41 15.37 7.41
N ALA A 260 6.98 14.11 7.55
CA ALA A 260 6.20 13.67 8.71
C ALA A 260 6.86 14.20 10.00
N PRO A 261 6.12 14.48 11.09
CA PRO A 261 6.69 14.95 12.35
C PRO A 261 7.79 14.03 12.91
N TYR A 262 8.01 12.94 12.25
CA TYR A 262 9.02 11.92 12.49
C TYR A 262 10.41 12.21 11.88
N PHE A 263 10.62 13.37 11.21
CA PHE A 263 11.89 13.69 10.52
C PHE A 263 12.98 14.33 11.37
N THR A 264 12.85 14.33 12.68
CA THR A 264 13.84 14.90 13.60
C THR A 264 15.16 14.14 13.63
N GLY A 265 15.27 12.99 12.96
CA GLY A 265 16.45 12.13 13.01
C GLY A 265 16.53 11.29 14.28
N GLU A 266 15.59 11.39 15.18
CA GLU A 266 15.51 10.59 16.39
C GLU A 266 15.05 9.17 16.08
N ALA A 267 15.54 8.21 16.87
CA ALA A 267 15.08 6.81 16.80
C ALA A 267 13.59 6.72 17.16
N LEU A 268 12.85 5.88 16.45
CA LEU A 268 11.42 5.65 16.69
C LEU A 268 11.20 4.25 17.28
N GLU A 269 10.24 4.16 18.18
CA GLU A 269 9.75 2.91 18.72
C GLU A 269 8.29 2.73 18.41
N ASP A 270 7.93 1.62 17.77
CA ASP A 270 6.57 1.26 17.33
C ASP A 270 5.80 2.45 16.74
N PRO A 271 6.35 3.19 15.76
CA PRO A 271 5.69 4.37 15.26
C PRO A 271 4.36 4.03 14.61
N ARG A 272 3.35 4.79 14.99
CA ARG A 272 1.97 4.67 14.52
C ARG A 272 1.51 6.03 14.05
N GLY A 273 0.78 6.07 12.95
CA GLY A 273 0.15 7.30 12.52
C GLY A 273 -0.92 7.78 13.53
N PRO A 274 -1.30 9.06 13.50
CA PRO A 274 -2.37 9.56 14.33
C PRO A 274 -3.73 8.94 13.93
N ASP A 275 -4.61 8.79 14.92
CA ASP A 275 -6.00 8.33 14.74
C ASP A 275 -6.86 9.50 14.24
N LEU A 276 -6.78 9.81 12.96
CA LEU A 276 -7.50 10.90 12.32
C LEU A 276 -8.38 10.41 11.19
N VAL A 277 -9.52 11.07 11.01
CA VAL A 277 -10.43 10.88 9.87
C VAL A 277 -9.95 11.72 8.69
N GLY A 278 -10.00 11.17 7.50
CA GLY A 278 -9.66 11.89 6.27
C GLY A 278 -8.15 11.93 5.98
N GLY A 279 -7.77 12.90 5.16
CA GLY A 279 -6.39 13.10 4.73
C GLY A 279 -5.91 12.11 3.67
N TYR A 280 -4.62 12.19 3.38
CA TYR A 280 -3.93 11.23 2.54
C TYR A 280 -3.39 10.11 3.41
N ARG A 281 -3.49 8.88 2.92
CA ARG A 281 -2.91 7.69 3.57
C ARG A 281 -1.72 7.19 2.78
N VAL A 282 -0.77 6.59 3.49
CA VAL A 282 0.45 6.05 2.89
C VAL A 282 0.13 4.84 2.04
N LEU A 283 0.72 4.82 0.85
CA LEU A 283 0.85 3.66 -0.02
C LEU A 283 2.32 3.27 -0.14
N ARG A 284 2.56 1.98 -0.15
CA ARG A 284 3.90 1.39 -0.27
C ARG A 284 3.97 0.40 -1.44
N GLY A 285 5.19 0.04 -1.84
CA GLY A 285 5.45 -0.96 -2.88
C GLY A 285 5.40 -0.45 -4.31
N GLY A 286 4.54 0.52 -4.58
CA GLY A 286 4.21 0.92 -5.94
C GLY A 286 3.37 -0.13 -6.66
N ASP A 287 2.87 0.17 -7.85
CA ASP A 287 2.06 -0.74 -8.66
C ASP A 287 2.67 -1.00 -10.03
N TRP A 288 2.06 -1.87 -10.81
CA TRP A 288 2.49 -2.26 -12.15
C TRP A 288 2.66 -1.08 -13.13
N ARG A 289 2.04 0.08 -12.88
CA ARG A 289 2.14 1.30 -13.71
C ARG A 289 3.31 2.19 -13.29
N ASN A 290 3.87 1.95 -12.13
CA ASN A 290 4.90 2.82 -11.58
C ASN A 290 6.28 2.51 -12.16
N PRO A 291 7.13 3.51 -12.39
CA PRO A 291 8.53 3.31 -12.77
C PRO A 291 9.35 2.82 -11.58
N GLY A 292 10.46 2.16 -11.87
CA GLY A 292 11.27 1.45 -10.87
C GLY A 292 11.66 2.25 -9.63
N HIS A 293 11.91 3.55 -9.75
CA HIS A 293 12.27 4.38 -8.60
C HIS A 293 11.15 4.51 -7.54
N MET A 294 9.89 4.32 -7.93
CA MET A 294 8.75 4.36 -7.01
C MET A 294 8.53 3.04 -6.26
N LEU A 295 9.23 1.98 -6.67
CA LEU A 295 9.09 0.65 -6.10
C LEU A 295 10.12 0.33 -5.00
N ARG A 296 11.06 1.23 -4.71
CA ARG A 296 12.10 0.99 -3.68
C ARG A 296 11.49 0.79 -2.30
N SER A 297 12.17 0.03 -1.45
CA SER A 297 11.70 -0.27 -0.08
C SER A 297 11.36 0.99 0.72
N ALA A 298 12.10 2.09 0.54
CA ALA A 298 11.86 3.36 1.22
C ALA A 298 10.83 4.26 0.52
N SER A 299 10.44 3.95 -0.72
CA SER A 299 9.53 4.80 -1.48
C SER A 299 8.14 4.86 -0.85
N ARG A 300 7.58 6.05 -0.78
CA ARG A 300 6.27 6.34 -0.18
C ARG A 300 5.43 7.10 -1.18
N GLN A 301 4.16 6.78 -1.22
CA GLN A 301 3.16 7.53 -1.97
C GLN A 301 2.00 7.87 -1.04
N GLY A 302 1.18 8.82 -1.41
CA GLY A 302 0.00 9.17 -0.64
C GLY A 302 -1.20 9.40 -1.54
N THR A 303 -2.35 8.84 -1.14
CA THR A 303 -3.60 9.04 -1.84
C THR A 303 -4.73 9.36 -0.86
N PRO A 304 -5.76 10.13 -1.26
CA PRO A 304 -6.88 10.44 -0.38
C PRO A 304 -7.57 9.18 0.14
N ALA A 305 -7.84 9.12 1.44
CA ALA A 305 -8.46 7.95 2.08
C ALA A 305 -9.85 7.61 1.53
N GLY A 306 -10.63 8.63 1.17
CA GLY A 306 -11.95 8.47 0.53
C GLY A 306 -11.88 8.42 -1.00
N GLY A 307 -10.68 8.26 -1.56
CA GLY A 307 -10.39 8.42 -2.98
C GLY A 307 -11.21 7.53 -3.88
N GLY A 308 -11.37 7.97 -5.11
CA GLY A 308 -11.97 7.23 -6.20
C GLY A 308 -10.98 7.07 -7.34
N ASN A 309 -11.15 6.05 -8.15
CA ASN A 309 -10.45 5.81 -9.41
C ASN A 309 -8.94 5.55 -9.30
N HIS A 310 -8.52 4.83 -8.33
CA HIS A 310 -7.14 4.39 -8.18
C HIS A 310 -7.03 2.92 -8.57
N HIS A 311 -6.64 2.65 -9.80
CA HIS A 311 -6.68 1.31 -10.38
C HIS A 311 -5.53 0.39 -9.97
N GLY A 312 -4.69 0.81 -9.04
CA GLY A 312 -3.52 0.06 -8.60
C GLY A 312 -3.42 -0.13 -7.09
N GLU A 313 -4.34 0.46 -6.32
CA GLU A 313 -4.31 0.35 -4.86
C GLU A 313 -5.04 -0.89 -4.38
N GLY A 314 -4.29 -1.76 -3.73
CA GLY A 314 -4.73 -2.91 -2.97
C GLY A 314 -4.21 -2.84 -1.55
N PHE A 315 -4.05 -3.98 -0.92
CA PHE A 315 -3.48 -4.07 0.43
C PHE A 315 -3.04 -5.49 0.76
N ARG A 316 -2.12 -5.59 1.71
CA ARG A 316 -1.92 -6.80 2.51
C ARG A 316 -2.19 -6.48 3.95
N TYR A 317 -2.45 -7.50 4.74
CA TYR A 317 -2.75 -7.33 6.15
C TYR A 317 -1.79 -8.12 7.02
N LEU A 318 -1.82 -7.78 8.29
CA LEU A 318 -1.09 -8.49 9.31
C LEU A 318 -1.97 -8.68 10.56
N ARG A 319 -1.51 -9.50 11.46
CA ARG A 319 -2.03 -9.59 12.82
C ARG A 319 -0.89 -9.68 13.82
N ARG A 320 -1.15 -9.27 15.04
CA ARG A 320 -0.21 -9.40 16.15
C ARG A 320 0.19 -10.88 16.35
N ALA A 321 1.47 -11.13 16.58
CA ALA A 321 1.89 -12.43 17.11
C ALA A 321 1.41 -12.55 18.55
N ALA A 322 0.90 -13.74 18.93
CA ALA A 322 0.67 -14.04 20.34
C ALA A 322 2.01 -14.03 21.08
N GLU A 323 1.99 -13.51 22.30
CA GLU A 323 3.15 -13.57 23.21
C GLU A 323 3.43 -15.00 23.65
#